data_005772f2fbc6996f1ec8c945f5a5f63f
#
_entry.id   005772f2fbc6996f1ec8c945f5a5f63f
#
_cell.length_a   1.000
_cell.length_b   1.000
_cell.length_c   1.000
_cell.angle_alpha   90.00
_cell.angle_beta   90.00
_cell.angle_gamma   90.00
#
_symmetry.space_group_name_H-M   'P 1'
#
loop_
_entity.id
_entity.type
_entity.pdbx_description
1 polymer ?
#
loop_
_entity_poly.entity_id
_entity_poly.type
_entity_poly.pdbx_seq_one_letter_code
_entity_poly.pdbx_strand_id
1 'polypeptide(L)'
;MAECNGCGRTIDDKYEYCPHCGTRRGDFLLMKYNSLSQKEDKRKKTVRAILAAGIVIVILAGLVLTVSSVSKKEYLTLPESGAASKAVIPDNCYGKIEYNSDESAYITIYKFNENDFDSYISTLMNSGFNIDSEYYGSSYSAYNSEGYRINAYCYNNELNIDFSAPIKFVSLSWPSNGLGALIPVPDSNKISLLNNSNEYLSCHVGDMDYAAFSSYCNSCVEAGFNLNYVLSDNYFYGDNSDFISLSISYEGFNTILINMYRNEKTGN
;
A
#
# COMPACT_ATOMS: atom_id res chain seq x y z
N MET A 1 10.98 -13.23 31.82
CA MET A 1 10.25 -12.32 32.72
C MET A 1 10.26 -10.92 32.10
N ALA A 2 9.14 -10.27 31.99
CA ALA A 2 9.00 -8.94 31.39
C ALA A 2 8.29 -7.99 32.39
N GLU A 3 8.57 -6.70 32.28
CA GLU A 3 7.93 -5.69 33.12
C GLU A 3 6.56 -5.29 32.53
N CYS A 4 5.53 -5.20 33.36
CA CYS A 4 4.19 -4.83 32.94
C CYS A 4 4.09 -3.32 32.67
N ASN A 5 3.76 -2.92 31.47
CA ASN A 5 3.59 -1.50 31.09
C ASN A 5 2.42 -0.80 31.80
N GLY A 6 1.48 -1.56 32.37
CA GLY A 6 0.35 -0.99 33.11
C GLY A 6 0.66 -0.69 34.58
N CYS A 7 1.52 -1.48 35.24
CA CYS A 7 1.79 -1.32 36.67
C CYS A 7 3.27 -1.44 37.08
N GLY A 8 4.20 -1.60 36.12
CA GLY A 8 5.64 -1.65 36.37
C GLY A 8 6.15 -2.93 37.07
N ARG A 9 5.29 -3.91 37.33
CA ARG A 9 5.72 -5.14 38.01
C ARG A 9 6.22 -6.20 37.04
N THR A 10 7.23 -6.94 37.44
CA THR A 10 7.77 -8.07 36.67
C THR A 10 6.75 -9.23 36.65
N ILE A 11 6.44 -9.72 35.46
CA ILE A 11 5.54 -10.85 35.19
C ILE A 11 6.25 -11.98 34.48
N ASP A 12 5.88 -13.20 34.80
CA ASP A 12 6.38 -14.41 34.16
C ASP A 12 5.81 -14.51 32.74
N ASP A 13 6.62 -15.02 31.84
CA ASP A 13 6.30 -15.14 30.40
C ASP A 13 5.10 -16.05 30.10
N LYS A 14 4.68 -16.87 31.05
CA LYS A 14 3.52 -17.76 30.92
C LYS A 14 2.15 -17.06 31.04
N TYR A 15 2.10 -15.80 31.51
CA TYR A 15 0.83 -15.09 31.70
C TYR A 15 0.52 -14.19 30.49
N GLU A 16 -0.67 -14.35 29.94
CA GLU A 16 -1.21 -13.53 28.85
C GLU A 16 -1.69 -12.15 29.36
N TYR A 17 -2.08 -12.09 30.62
CA TYR A 17 -2.52 -10.87 31.32
C TYR A 17 -1.71 -10.68 32.59
N CYS A 18 -1.42 -9.43 32.91
CA CYS A 18 -0.76 -9.12 34.18
C CYS A 18 -1.67 -9.54 35.37
N PRO A 19 -1.20 -10.43 36.24
CA PRO A 19 -2.03 -10.89 37.39
C PRO A 19 -2.27 -9.78 38.41
N HIS A 20 -1.56 -8.63 38.31
CA HIS A 20 -1.67 -7.51 39.24
C HIS A 20 -2.58 -6.39 38.79
N CYS A 21 -2.72 -6.15 37.48
CA CYS A 21 -3.49 -5.01 36.94
C CYS A 21 -4.39 -5.36 35.75
N GLY A 22 -4.38 -6.61 35.28
CA GLY A 22 -5.21 -7.05 34.15
C GLY A 22 -4.77 -6.56 32.77
N THR A 23 -3.68 -5.81 32.66
CA THR A 23 -3.20 -5.31 31.34
C THR A 23 -2.76 -6.48 30.47
N ARG A 24 -3.25 -6.53 29.25
CA ARG A 24 -2.95 -7.60 28.29
C ARG A 24 -1.52 -7.47 27.75
N ARG A 25 -0.83 -8.59 27.59
CA ARG A 25 0.55 -8.67 27.13
C ARG A 25 0.74 -8.23 25.66
N GLY A 26 -0.32 -8.08 24.90
CA GLY A 26 -0.30 -7.66 23.48
C GLY A 26 0.39 -6.32 23.21
N ASP A 27 0.41 -5.41 24.19
CA ASP A 27 1.15 -4.15 24.07
C ASP A 27 2.67 -4.32 23.91
N PHE A 28 3.21 -5.48 24.31
CA PHE A 28 4.62 -5.84 24.08
C PHE A 28 4.92 -6.22 22.62
N LEU A 29 3.98 -6.81 21.93
CA LEU A 29 4.13 -7.22 20.52
C LEU A 29 4.17 -6.01 19.60
N LEU A 30 3.43 -4.95 19.91
CA LEU A 30 3.48 -3.67 19.20
C LEU A 30 4.87 -3.04 19.24
N MET A 31 5.58 -3.08 20.38
CA MET A 31 6.96 -2.58 20.45
C MET A 31 7.95 -3.44 19.67
N LYS A 32 7.80 -4.77 19.72
CA LYS A 32 8.63 -5.70 18.95
C LYS A 32 8.34 -5.59 17.45
N TYR A 33 7.06 -5.42 17.07
CA TYR A 33 6.64 -5.16 15.69
C TYR A 33 7.24 -3.84 15.19
N ASN A 34 7.14 -2.76 15.94
CA ASN A 34 7.74 -1.46 15.57
C ASN A 34 9.26 -1.56 15.39
N SER A 35 9.94 -2.39 16.18
CA SER A 35 11.38 -2.64 16.03
C SER A 35 11.72 -3.51 14.81
N LEU A 36 10.86 -4.45 14.45
CA LEU A 36 10.98 -5.30 13.26
C LEU A 36 10.59 -4.52 12.00
N SER A 37 9.51 -3.71 12.05
CA SER A 37 9.11 -2.84 10.95
C SER A 37 10.18 -1.78 10.65
N GLN A 38 10.85 -1.22 11.67
CA GLN A 38 12.00 -0.33 11.46
C GLN A 38 13.21 -1.03 10.82
N LYS A 39 13.44 -2.32 11.11
CA LYS A 39 14.49 -3.11 10.44
C LYS A 39 14.13 -3.42 8.98
N GLU A 40 12.87 -3.73 8.74
CA GLU A 40 12.34 -3.99 7.41
C GLU A 40 12.30 -2.71 6.57
N ASP A 41 11.93 -1.59 7.17
CA ASP A 41 11.95 -0.26 6.54
C ASP A 41 13.39 0.17 6.18
N LYS A 42 14.38 -0.13 7.04
CA LYS A 42 15.79 0.06 6.69
C LYS A 42 16.23 -0.83 5.52
N ARG A 43 15.77 -2.08 5.46
CA ARG A 43 16.07 -3.00 4.36
C ARG A 43 15.38 -2.58 3.07
N LYS A 44 14.10 -2.18 3.15
CA LYS A 44 13.35 -1.61 2.01
C LYS A 44 13.96 -0.28 1.53
N LYS A 45 14.42 0.59 2.44
CA LYS A 45 15.16 1.81 2.09
C LYS A 45 16.51 1.49 1.41
N THR A 46 17.23 0.47 1.86
CA THR A 46 18.49 0.04 1.23
C THR A 46 18.24 -0.57 -0.15
N VAL A 47 17.24 -1.41 -0.30
CA VAL A 47 16.85 -1.99 -1.61
C VAL A 47 16.34 -0.91 -2.55
N ARG A 48 15.50 0.03 -2.07
CA ARG A 48 15.06 1.20 -2.85
C ARG A 48 16.21 2.12 -3.22
N ALA A 49 17.18 2.33 -2.32
CA ALA A 49 18.38 3.11 -2.60
C ALA A 49 19.29 2.42 -3.65
N ILE A 50 19.40 1.10 -3.64
CA ILE A 50 20.17 0.33 -4.63
C ILE A 50 19.43 0.33 -5.99
N LEU A 51 18.09 0.18 -5.98
CA LEU A 51 17.27 0.31 -7.20
C LEU A 51 17.31 1.75 -7.74
N ALA A 52 17.21 2.76 -6.88
CA ALA A 52 17.35 4.17 -7.27
C ALA A 52 18.76 4.48 -7.80
N ALA A 53 19.82 3.94 -7.18
CA ALA A 53 21.19 4.10 -7.68
C ALA A 53 21.41 3.38 -9.01
N GLY A 54 20.83 2.21 -9.22
CA GLY A 54 20.85 1.49 -10.50
C GLY A 54 20.15 2.26 -11.63
N ILE A 55 19.01 2.88 -11.32
CA ILE A 55 18.27 3.73 -12.27
C ILE A 55 19.05 5.02 -12.57
N VAL A 56 19.70 5.63 -11.57
CA VAL A 56 20.51 6.83 -11.75
C VAL A 56 21.74 6.56 -12.65
N ILE A 57 22.36 5.39 -12.56
CA ILE A 57 23.51 5.03 -13.41
C ILE A 57 23.09 4.83 -14.87
N VAL A 58 21.90 4.27 -15.12
CA VAL A 58 21.36 4.12 -16.49
C VAL A 58 20.95 5.48 -17.06
N ILE A 59 20.42 6.38 -16.24
CA ILE A 59 20.05 7.75 -16.64
C ILE A 59 21.31 8.60 -16.93
N LEU A 60 22.37 8.47 -16.13
CA LEU A 60 23.63 9.22 -16.35
C LEU A 60 24.39 8.76 -17.59
N ALA A 61 24.27 7.51 -18.00
CA ALA A 61 24.86 7.03 -19.26
C ALA A 61 24.10 7.49 -20.51
N GLY A 62 22.81 7.86 -20.38
CA GLY A 62 21.99 8.42 -21.47
C GLY A 62 22.08 9.95 -21.65
N LEU A 63 22.60 10.67 -20.65
CA LEU A 63 22.59 12.15 -20.58
C LEU A 63 23.77 12.85 -21.26
N VAL A 64 24.72 12.10 -21.87
CA VAL A 64 25.90 12.71 -22.53
C VAL A 64 25.64 13.13 -23.98
N LEU A 65 24.47 12.88 -24.58
CA LEU A 65 24.21 13.10 -26.00
C LEU A 65 22.98 13.95 -26.37
N THR A 66 22.50 14.87 -25.55
CA THR A 66 21.53 15.87 -26.07
C THR A 66 21.91 17.28 -25.66
N VAL A 67 22.68 17.89 -26.55
CA VAL A 67 22.88 19.34 -26.69
C VAL A 67 21.51 20.04 -26.84
N SER A 68 21.25 20.94 -25.89
CA SER A 68 20.48 22.19 -26.01
C SER A 68 19.48 22.29 -27.19
N SER A 69 18.30 21.70 -27.01
CA SER A 69 17.10 22.31 -27.55
C SER A 69 16.55 23.26 -26.50
N VAL A 70 16.52 24.55 -26.79
CA VAL A 70 15.69 25.53 -26.10
C VAL A 70 14.25 25.05 -26.30
N SER A 71 13.76 24.19 -25.44
CA SER A 71 12.38 23.72 -25.49
C SER A 71 11.51 24.96 -25.23
N LYS A 72 10.69 25.33 -26.19
CA LYS A 72 9.54 26.21 -25.93
C LYS A 72 8.86 25.64 -24.73
N LYS A 73 8.64 26.47 -23.72
CA LYS A 73 7.85 26.08 -22.55
C LYS A 73 6.41 25.86 -23.01
N GLU A 74 6.07 24.65 -23.33
CA GLU A 74 4.69 24.26 -23.60
C GLU A 74 4.05 23.82 -22.28
N TYR A 75 2.82 24.25 -22.06
CA TYR A 75 2.04 23.76 -20.94
C TYR A 75 1.87 22.25 -21.04
N LEU A 76 1.86 21.57 -19.90
CA LEU A 76 1.59 20.15 -19.88
C LEU A 76 0.18 19.87 -20.39
N THR A 77 0.07 18.99 -21.35
CA THR A 77 -1.21 18.49 -21.86
C THR A 77 -1.31 17.00 -21.58
N LEU A 78 -2.48 16.59 -21.11
CA LEU A 78 -2.72 15.17 -20.88
C LEU A 78 -2.89 14.43 -22.22
N PRO A 79 -2.45 13.17 -22.33
CA PRO A 79 -2.59 12.38 -23.54
C PRO A 79 -4.06 11.98 -23.76
N GLU A 80 -4.40 11.55 -24.97
CA GLU A 80 -5.75 11.07 -25.29
C GLU A 80 -6.03 9.65 -24.77
N SER A 81 -4.98 8.89 -24.39
CA SER A 81 -5.10 7.50 -23.94
C SER A 81 -4.18 7.19 -22.77
N GLY A 82 -4.37 6.01 -22.18
CA GLY A 82 -3.69 5.58 -20.96
C GLY A 82 -4.29 6.20 -19.70
N ALA A 83 -3.78 5.80 -18.54
CA ALA A 83 -4.30 6.26 -17.26
C ALA A 83 -4.21 7.80 -17.11
N ALA A 84 -3.12 8.42 -17.59
CA ALA A 84 -2.93 9.86 -17.53
C ALA A 84 -4.05 10.66 -18.21
N SER A 85 -4.77 10.09 -19.19
CA SER A 85 -5.89 10.77 -19.87
C SER A 85 -7.06 11.10 -18.94
N LYS A 86 -7.11 10.45 -17.78
CA LYS A 86 -8.16 10.62 -16.74
C LYS A 86 -7.67 11.40 -15.53
N ALA A 87 -6.38 11.76 -15.50
CA ALA A 87 -5.82 12.50 -14.39
C ALA A 87 -6.35 13.95 -14.35
N VAL A 88 -6.33 14.55 -13.19
CA VAL A 88 -6.62 15.97 -12.99
C VAL A 88 -5.30 16.66 -12.68
N ILE A 89 -4.95 17.67 -13.45
CA ILE A 89 -3.74 18.47 -13.25
C ILE A 89 -4.11 19.95 -13.07
N PRO A 90 -3.25 20.75 -12.43
CA PRO A 90 -3.45 22.19 -12.34
C PRO A 90 -3.49 22.85 -13.74
N ASP A 91 -4.31 23.90 -13.87
CA ASP A 91 -4.38 24.67 -15.12
C ASP A 91 -3.03 25.33 -15.45
N ASN A 92 -2.72 25.40 -16.74
CA ASN A 92 -1.54 26.11 -17.24
C ASN A 92 -0.23 25.71 -16.55
N CYS A 93 -0.12 24.49 -16.11
CA CYS A 93 1.08 23.96 -15.45
C CYS A 93 2.16 23.55 -16.44
N TYR A 94 3.40 23.53 -15.97
CA TYR A 94 4.55 22.98 -16.68
C TYR A 94 4.95 21.68 -15.99
N GLY A 95 5.19 20.65 -16.76
CA GLY A 95 5.51 19.36 -16.19
C GLY A 95 5.85 18.33 -17.23
N LYS A 96 5.90 17.09 -16.78
CA LYS A 96 6.18 15.93 -17.62
C LYS A 96 5.37 14.74 -17.15
N ILE A 97 4.90 13.94 -18.09
CA ILE A 97 4.41 12.61 -17.84
C ILE A 97 5.62 11.68 -17.94
N GLU A 98 6.09 11.21 -16.79
CA GLU A 98 7.26 10.34 -16.69
C GLU A 98 6.95 8.93 -17.17
N TYR A 99 5.71 8.51 -16.92
CA TYR A 99 5.21 7.20 -17.28
C TYR A 99 3.69 7.26 -17.52
N ASN A 100 3.21 6.52 -18.52
CA ASN A 100 1.78 6.37 -18.81
C ASN A 100 1.51 5.00 -19.45
N SER A 101 0.68 4.20 -18.82
CA SER A 101 0.13 2.95 -19.34
C SER A 101 -1.39 2.95 -19.18
N ASP A 102 -2.05 1.87 -19.57
CA ASP A 102 -3.49 1.71 -19.32
C ASP A 102 -3.82 1.49 -17.84
N GLU A 103 -2.83 1.13 -17.02
CA GLU A 103 -3.02 0.79 -15.60
C GLU A 103 -2.59 1.91 -14.67
N SER A 104 -1.56 2.67 -15.03
CA SER A 104 -1.06 3.74 -14.17
C SER A 104 -0.29 4.81 -14.94
N ALA A 105 -0.16 5.97 -14.31
CA ALA A 105 0.66 7.07 -14.81
C ALA A 105 1.38 7.76 -13.65
N TYR A 106 2.54 8.32 -13.93
CA TYR A 106 3.27 9.20 -13.04
C TYR A 106 3.53 10.54 -13.72
N ILE A 107 3.10 11.63 -13.07
CA ILE A 107 3.13 12.99 -13.61
C ILE A 107 3.87 13.87 -12.61
N THR A 108 4.84 14.65 -13.09
CA THR A 108 5.55 15.65 -12.31
C THR A 108 5.23 17.05 -12.84
N ILE A 109 4.71 17.92 -11.98
CA ILE A 109 4.44 19.33 -12.25
C ILE A 109 5.54 20.16 -11.62
N TYR A 110 6.26 20.93 -12.43
CA TYR A 110 7.39 21.74 -11.99
C TYR A 110 6.96 23.12 -11.50
N LYS A 111 7.71 23.66 -10.56
CA LYS A 111 7.50 25.01 -10.00
C LYS A 111 6.11 25.16 -9.38
N PHE A 112 5.60 24.10 -8.82
CA PHE A 112 4.35 24.13 -8.08
C PHE A 112 4.58 24.78 -6.72
N ASN A 113 3.74 25.77 -6.38
CA ASN A 113 3.83 26.42 -5.08
C ASN A 113 3.08 25.58 -4.04
N GLU A 114 3.78 25.19 -2.96
CA GLU A 114 3.19 24.38 -1.88
C GLU A 114 1.95 25.03 -1.27
N ASN A 115 1.88 26.39 -1.25
CA ASN A 115 0.69 27.09 -0.77
C ASN A 115 -0.56 26.91 -1.66
N ASP A 116 -0.38 26.43 -2.90
CA ASP A 116 -1.47 26.16 -3.82
C ASP A 116 -2.00 24.71 -3.69
N PHE A 117 -1.37 23.90 -2.81
CA PHE A 117 -1.73 22.47 -2.68
C PHE A 117 -3.17 22.28 -2.19
N ASP A 118 -3.62 23.03 -1.19
CA ASP A 118 -5.01 22.97 -0.70
C ASP A 118 -6.03 23.38 -1.78
N SER A 119 -5.68 24.35 -2.64
CA SER A 119 -6.50 24.71 -3.78
C SER A 119 -6.59 23.59 -4.81
N TYR A 120 -5.47 22.92 -5.04
CA TYR A 120 -5.43 21.76 -5.93
C TYR A 120 -6.23 20.58 -5.37
N ILE A 121 -6.14 20.29 -4.06
CA ILE A 121 -6.98 19.28 -3.40
C ILE A 121 -8.47 19.62 -3.61
N SER A 122 -8.84 20.88 -3.43
CA SER A 122 -10.23 21.32 -3.67
C SER A 122 -10.66 21.04 -5.11
N THR A 123 -9.77 21.22 -6.07
CA THR A 123 -10.00 20.87 -7.49
C THR A 123 -10.20 19.37 -7.67
N LEU A 124 -9.38 18.54 -7.03
CA LEU A 124 -9.51 17.09 -7.06
C LEU A 124 -10.85 16.63 -6.49
N MET A 125 -11.23 17.16 -5.33
CA MET A 125 -12.52 16.84 -4.68
C MET A 125 -13.71 17.22 -5.56
N ASN A 126 -13.68 18.41 -6.15
CA ASN A 126 -14.70 18.88 -7.09
C ASN A 126 -14.75 18.05 -8.39
N SER A 127 -13.64 17.44 -8.76
CA SER A 127 -13.54 16.51 -9.91
C SER A 127 -13.93 15.07 -9.53
N GLY A 128 -14.43 14.84 -8.32
CA GLY A 128 -14.95 13.56 -7.85
C GLY A 128 -13.94 12.66 -7.14
N PHE A 129 -12.69 13.10 -6.94
CA PHE A 129 -11.70 12.37 -6.15
C PHE A 129 -11.89 12.69 -4.67
N ASN A 130 -12.88 12.04 -4.02
CA ASN A 130 -13.26 12.28 -2.64
C ASN A 130 -13.70 11.01 -1.89
N ILE A 131 -13.58 9.84 -2.49
CA ILE A 131 -13.90 8.54 -1.86
C ILE A 131 -12.64 8.03 -1.18
N ASP A 132 -12.79 7.57 0.07
CA ASP A 132 -11.68 7.08 0.93
C ASP A 132 -10.47 8.02 0.90
N SER A 133 -10.77 9.31 1.03
CA SER A 133 -9.75 10.34 0.94
C SER A 133 -8.91 10.42 2.20
N GLU A 134 -7.60 10.55 2.02
CA GLU A 134 -6.62 10.75 3.08
C GLU A 134 -5.81 12.01 2.80
N TYR A 135 -5.65 12.86 3.81
CA TYR A 135 -4.85 14.08 3.74
C TYR A 135 -3.82 14.12 4.86
N TYR A 136 -2.55 14.20 4.48
CA TYR A 136 -1.41 14.28 5.40
C TYR A 136 -0.51 15.46 5.02
N GLY A 137 -0.95 16.66 5.33
CA GLY A 137 -0.16 17.88 5.12
C GLY A 137 0.20 18.16 3.66
N SER A 138 1.26 17.55 3.16
CA SER A 138 1.75 17.74 1.78
C SER A 138 1.36 16.59 0.83
N SER A 139 0.51 15.66 1.25
CA SER A 139 0.01 14.58 0.41
C SER A 139 -1.49 14.39 0.53
N TYR A 140 -2.13 14.03 -0.58
CA TYR A 140 -3.54 13.72 -0.67
C TYR A 140 -3.75 12.51 -1.54
N SER A 141 -4.53 11.54 -1.05
CA SER A 141 -4.96 10.40 -1.86
C SER A 141 -6.47 10.25 -1.81
N ALA A 142 -7.08 9.83 -2.91
CA ALA A 142 -8.51 9.55 -2.98
C ALA A 142 -8.83 8.72 -4.21
N TYR A 143 -10.02 8.10 -4.17
CA TYR A 143 -10.66 7.49 -5.34
C TYR A 143 -11.77 8.37 -5.88
N ASN A 144 -12.07 8.21 -7.17
CA ASN A 144 -13.31 8.70 -7.76
C ASN A 144 -14.35 7.56 -7.84
N SER A 145 -15.59 7.89 -8.26
CA SER A 145 -16.69 6.91 -8.37
C SER A 145 -16.45 5.81 -9.41
N GLU A 146 -15.52 6.00 -10.33
CA GLU A 146 -15.14 4.99 -11.34
C GLU A 146 -14.02 4.07 -10.83
N GLY A 147 -13.46 4.32 -9.63
CA GLY A 147 -12.37 3.55 -9.03
C GLY A 147 -10.96 3.96 -9.48
N TYR A 148 -10.81 5.08 -10.20
CA TYR A 148 -9.49 5.67 -10.40
C TYR A 148 -8.96 6.22 -9.08
N ARG A 149 -7.69 5.96 -8.79
CA ARG A 149 -7.02 6.51 -7.62
C ARG A 149 -6.04 7.59 -8.01
N ILE A 150 -6.05 8.68 -7.29
CA ILE A 150 -5.00 9.70 -7.32
C ILE A 150 -4.25 9.71 -6.00
N ASN A 151 -2.92 9.81 -6.07
CA ASN A 151 -2.06 10.11 -4.94
C ASN A 151 -1.16 11.27 -5.34
N ALA A 152 -1.46 12.44 -4.80
CA ALA A 152 -0.77 13.69 -5.09
C ALA A 152 0.08 14.09 -3.89
N TYR A 153 1.34 14.46 -4.10
CA TYR A 153 2.20 14.97 -3.05
C TYR A 153 3.10 16.09 -3.54
N CYS A 154 3.26 17.08 -2.66
CA CYS A 154 4.07 18.26 -2.93
C CYS A 154 5.42 18.13 -2.22
N TYR A 155 6.52 18.25 -2.96
CA TYR A 155 7.88 18.21 -2.43
C TYR A 155 8.84 19.01 -3.30
N ASN A 156 9.68 19.85 -2.68
CA ASN A 156 10.70 20.65 -3.38
C ASN A 156 10.17 21.53 -4.53
N ASN A 157 9.02 22.20 -4.35
CA ASN A 157 8.33 22.98 -5.38
C ASN A 157 7.93 22.16 -6.62
N GLU A 158 7.70 20.88 -6.43
CA GLU A 158 7.12 20.00 -7.44
C GLU A 158 5.87 19.35 -6.88
N LEU A 159 4.84 19.20 -7.71
CA LEU A 159 3.69 18.37 -7.45
C LEU A 159 3.85 17.06 -8.21
N ASN A 160 3.87 15.97 -7.49
CA ASN A 160 3.97 14.63 -8.05
C ASN A 160 2.63 13.94 -7.92
N ILE A 161 2.20 13.31 -9.00
CA ILE A 161 0.90 12.64 -9.09
C ILE A 161 1.12 11.21 -9.55
N ASP A 162 0.87 10.25 -8.66
CA ASP A 162 0.66 8.86 -9.00
C ASP A 162 -0.82 8.66 -9.31
N PHE A 163 -1.12 8.17 -10.48
CA PHE A 163 -2.49 7.96 -10.93
C PHE A 163 -2.69 6.52 -11.36
N SER A 164 -3.71 5.85 -10.83
CA SER A 164 -3.96 4.43 -11.09
C SER A 164 -5.36 4.22 -11.64
N ALA A 165 -5.47 3.38 -12.66
CA ALA A 165 -6.74 2.90 -13.18
C ALA A 165 -7.41 1.92 -12.20
N PRO A 166 -8.73 1.72 -12.32
CA PRO A 166 -9.46 0.75 -11.52
C PRO A 166 -8.88 -0.66 -11.67
N ILE A 167 -8.83 -1.39 -10.56
CA ILE A 167 -8.44 -2.81 -10.57
C ILE A 167 -9.45 -3.60 -11.40
N LYS A 168 -8.94 -4.37 -12.34
CA LYS A 168 -9.77 -5.24 -13.18
C LYS A 168 -10.07 -6.54 -12.43
N PHE A 169 -11.26 -6.65 -11.92
CA PHE A 169 -11.75 -7.86 -11.31
C PHE A 169 -12.36 -8.80 -12.36
N VAL A 170 -12.17 -10.07 -12.16
CA VAL A 170 -12.86 -11.13 -12.90
C VAL A 170 -13.70 -11.95 -11.91
N SER A 171 -14.84 -12.45 -12.35
CA SER A 171 -15.65 -13.35 -11.53
C SER A 171 -15.03 -14.74 -11.58
N LEU A 172 -14.26 -15.08 -10.55
CA LEU A 172 -13.57 -16.36 -10.40
C LEU A 172 -14.01 -17.07 -9.13
N SER A 173 -13.93 -18.40 -9.18
CA SER A 173 -13.94 -19.21 -7.95
C SER A 173 -12.65 -19.02 -7.20
N TRP A 174 -12.71 -18.98 -5.88
CA TRP A 174 -11.52 -18.93 -5.04
C TRP A 174 -10.60 -20.13 -5.33
N PRO A 175 -9.26 -19.96 -5.31
CA PRO A 175 -8.32 -21.03 -5.57
C PRO A 175 -8.49 -22.22 -4.61
N SER A 176 -8.67 -23.41 -5.15
CA SER A 176 -8.74 -24.67 -4.38
C SER A 176 -7.40 -25.37 -4.21
N ASN A 177 -6.31 -24.76 -4.68
CA ASN A 177 -4.94 -25.22 -4.59
C ASN A 177 -3.97 -24.09 -4.22
N GLY A 178 -2.68 -24.40 -4.06
CA GLY A 178 -1.67 -23.43 -3.67
C GLY A 178 -1.93 -22.84 -2.28
N LEU A 179 -1.35 -21.68 -1.99
CA LEU A 179 -1.55 -21.02 -0.70
C LEU A 179 -2.99 -20.52 -0.53
N GLY A 180 -3.69 -20.17 -1.60
CA GLY A 180 -5.08 -19.73 -1.54
C GLY A 180 -6.04 -20.75 -0.92
N ALA A 181 -5.74 -22.06 -1.03
CA ALA A 181 -6.55 -23.10 -0.40
C ALA A 181 -6.41 -23.17 1.13
N LEU A 182 -5.46 -22.46 1.73
CA LEU A 182 -5.14 -22.51 3.16
C LEU A 182 -5.83 -21.41 3.99
N ILE A 183 -6.51 -20.48 3.35
CA ILE A 183 -7.24 -19.40 4.01
C ILE A 183 -8.74 -19.48 3.70
N PRO A 184 -9.59 -18.91 4.54
CA PRO A 184 -11.02 -18.83 4.27
C PRO A 184 -11.32 -18.20 2.91
N VAL A 185 -12.39 -18.66 2.28
CA VAL A 185 -12.88 -18.05 1.03
C VAL A 185 -13.48 -16.68 1.40
N PRO A 186 -13.03 -15.57 0.77
CA PRO A 186 -13.66 -14.28 0.98
C PRO A 186 -15.12 -14.30 0.49
N ASP A 187 -15.98 -13.53 1.15
CA ASP A 187 -17.40 -13.39 0.72
C ASP A 187 -17.49 -12.39 -0.44
N SER A 188 -16.80 -12.70 -1.52
CA SER A 188 -16.81 -11.94 -2.78
C SER A 188 -16.38 -12.83 -3.93
N ASN A 189 -16.94 -12.57 -5.10
CA ASN A 189 -16.54 -13.21 -6.36
C ASN A 189 -15.73 -12.28 -7.29
N LYS A 190 -15.46 -11.06 -6.85
CA LYS A 190 -14.59 -10.10 -7.56
C LYS A 190 -13.15 -10.32 -7.16
N ILE A 191 -12.40 -11.05 -7.97
CA ILE A 191 -11.02 -11.43 -7.68
C ILE A 191 -10.13 -10.95 -8.82
N SER A 192 -9.00 -10.35 -8.48
CA SER A 192 -7.89 -10.11 -9.38
C SER A 192 -6.69 -10.91 -8.87
N LEU A 193 -6.53 -12.13 -9.39
CA LEU A 193 -5.49 -13.05 -8.98
C LEU A 193 -4.18 -12.72 -9.71
N LEU A 194 -3.20 -12.23 -8.97
CA LEU A 194 -1.86 -11.90 -9.50
C LEU A 194 -0.93 -13.11 -9.48
N ASN A 195 -1.01 -13.90 -8.43
CA ASN A 195 -0.24 -15.13 -8.27
C ASN A 195 -0.97 -16.09 -7.32
N ASN A 196 -0.87 -17.40 -7.58
CA ASN A 196 -1.22 -18.45 -6.61
C ASN A 196 -0.36 -19.69 -6.87
N SER A 197 0.56 -19.95 -5.96
CA SER A 197 1.45 -21.11 -5.98
C SER A 197 1.52 -21.73 -4.58
N ASN A 198 2.37 -22.72 -4.40
CA ASN A 198 2.65 -23.30 -3.09
C ASN A 198 3.56 -22.41 -2.22
N GLU A 199 4.21 -21.41 -2.81
CA GLU A 199 5.18 -20.52 -2.14
C GLU A 199 4.67 -19.10 -1.98
N TYR A 200 3.78 -18.65 -2.88
CA TYR A 200 3.31 -17.29 -2.89
C TYR A 200 1.87 -17.18 -3.41
N LEU A 201 1.07 -16.37 -2.71
CA LEU A 201 -0.24 -15.88 -3.17
C LEU A 201 -0.21 -14.35 -3.17
N SER A 202 -0.77 -13.75 -4.20
CA SER A 202 -1.10 -12.32 -4.24
C SER A 202 -2.38 -12.12 -5.02
N CYS A 203 -3.38 -11.49 -4.42
CA CYS A 203 -4.64 -11.19 -5.09
C CYS A 203 -5.33 -9.98 -4.48
N HIS A 204 -6.06 -9.23 -5.31
CA HIS A 204 -7.04 -8.28 -4.83
C HIS A 204 -8.43 -8.94 -4.80
N VAL A 205 -9.21 -8.58 -3.79
CA VAL A 205 -10.61 -8.98 -3.65
C VAL A 205 -11.45 -7.72 -3.52
N GLY A 206 -12.40 -7.54 -4.42
CA GLY A 206 -13.34 -6.41 -4.41
C GLY A 206 -14.60 -6.70 -3.60
N ASP A 207 -15.50 -5.72 -3.50
CA ASP A 207 -16.71 -5.76 -2.67
C ASP A 207 -16.45 -6.10 -1.18
N MET A 208 -15.27 -5.74 -0.72
CA MET A 208 -14.80 -5.91 0.65
C MET A 208 -14.75 -4.54 1.31
N ASP A 209 -15.85 -4.08 1.86
CA ASP A 209 -15.86 -2.87 2.68
C ASP A 209 -15.08 -3.09 3.99
N TYR A 210 -14.94 -2.04 4.76
CA TYR A 210 -14.17 -2.09 6.00
C TYR A 210 -14.71 -3.14 7.01
N ALA A 211 -16.02 -3.33 7.08
CA ALA A 211 -16.63 -4.34 7.96
C ALA A 211 -16.34 -5.76 7.46
N ALA A 212 -16.42 -5.99 6.16
CA ALA A 212 -16.06 -7.25 5.52
C ALA A 212 -14.57 -7.55 5.67
N PHE A 213 -13.68 -6.56 5.49
CA PHE A 213 -12.25 -6.68 5.78
C PHE A 213 -11.99 -7.15 7.20
N SER A 214 -12.56 -6.46 8.20
CA SER A 214 -12.36 -6.80 9.61
C SER A 214 -12.89 -8.20 9.94
N SER A 215 -14.07 -8.56 9.43
CA SER A 215 -14.65 -9.90 9.59
C SER A 215 -13.78 -10.97 8.95
N TYR A 216 -13.26 -10.73 7.77
CA TYR A 216 -12.39 -11.66 7.04
C TYR A 216 -11.05 -11.87 7.77
N CYS A 217 -10.44 -10.81 8.28
CA CYS A 217 -9.22 -10.92 9.10
C CYS A 217 -9.46 -11.81 10.33
N ASN A 218 -10.58 -11.66 11.03
CA ASN A 218 -10.93 -12.51 12.17
C ASN A 218 -11.09 -13.98 11.74
N SER A 219 -11.72 -14.25 10.60
CA SER A 219 -11.82 -15.61 10.06
C SER A 219 -10.46 -16.22 9.75
N CYS A 220 -9.49 -15.42 9.29
CA CYS A 220 -8.11 -15.87 9.08
C CYS A 220 -7.39 -16.18 10.41
N VAL A 221 -7.64 -15.40 11.47
CA VAL A 221 -7.14 -15.72 12.82
C VAL A 221 -7.69 -17.06 13.29
N GLU A 222 -8.99 -17.31 13.13
CA GLU A 222 -9.65 -18.57 13.47
C GLU A 222 -9.13 -19.76 12.64
N ALA A 223 -8.74 -19.49 11.38
CA ALA A 223 -8.12 -20.48 10.49
C ALA A 223 -6.65 -20.79 10.82
N GLY A 224 -6.09 -20.21 11.89
CA GLY A 224 -4.76 -20.51 12.41
C GLY A 224 -3.67 -19.49 12.09
N PHE A 225 -3.97 -18.36 11.45
CA PHE A 225 -3.03 -17.25 11.25
C PHE A 225 -3.00 -16.35 12.48
N ASN A 226 -2.69 -16.92 13.62
CA ASN A 226 -2.77 -16.29 14.94
C ASN A 226 -1.42 -16.20 15.68
N LEU A 227 -0.33 -16.61 15.05
CA LEU A 227 1.01 -16.46 15.58
C LEU A 227 1.59 -15.12 15.12
N ASN A 228 2.21 -14.36 16.04
CA ASN A 228 2.79 -13.04 15.76
C ASN A 228 1.82 -12.08 15.04
N TYR A 229 0.50 -12.29 15.21
CA TYR A 229 -0.47 -11.52 14.45
C TYR A 229 -0.61 -10.08 14.95
N VAL A 230 -0.90 -9.20 14.02
CA VAL A 230 -1.23 -7.79 14.24
C VAL A 230 -2.50 -7.50 13.45
N LEU A 231 -3.47 -6.86 14.08
CA LEU A 231 -4.67 -6.33 13.43
C LEU A 231 -4.76 -4.83 13.76
N SER A 232 -4.82 -4.02 12.72
CA SER A 232 -5.06 -2.58 12.81
C SER A 232 -6.26 -2.20 11.95
N ASP A 233 -6.58 -0.91 11.88
CA ASP A 233 -7.75 -0.44 11.14
C ASP A 233 -7.74 -0.83 9.66
N ASN A 234 -6.59 -0.87 9.01
CA ASN A 234 -6.46 -1.14 7.57
C ASN A 234 -5.46 -2.23 7.22
N TYR A 235 -4.96 -2.96 8.21
CA TYR A 235 -3.92 -3.96 7.96
C TYR A 235 -4.01 -5.11 8.95
N PHE A 236 -3.86 -6.32 8.43
CA PHE A 236 -3.69 -7.56 9.17
C PHE A 236 -2.40 -8.24 8.75
N TYR A 237 -1.71 -8.82 9.71
CA TYR A 237 -0.61 -9.75 9.51
C TYR A 237 -0.72 -10.90 10.50
N GLY A 238 -0.42 -12.13 10.07
CA GLY A 238 -0.36 -13.28 10.96
C GLY A 238 0.43 -14.42 10.34
N ASP A 239 1.08 -15.21 11.19
CA ASP A 239 1.74 -16.45 10.81
C ASP A 239 0.90 -17.64 11.26
N ASN A 240 1.04 -18.77 10.56
CA ASN A 240 0.51 -20.05 11.02
C ASN A 240 1.63 -21.00 11.48
N SER A 241 1.26 -22.18 12.01
CA SER A 241 2.20 -23.20 12.47
C SER A 241 3.04 -23.84 11.35
N ASP A 242 2.65 -23.70 10.09
CA ASP A 242 3.31 -24.29 8.92
C ASP A 242 4.31 -23.33 8.26
N PHE A 243 4.72 -22.27 9.00
CA PHE A 243 5.65 -21.24 8.53
C PHE A 243 5.13 -20.46 7.32
N ILE A 244 3.83 -20.23 7.28
CA ILE A 244 3.21 -19.38 6.26
C ILE A 244 2.80 -18.08 6.90
N SER A 245 3.20 -16.96 6.28
CA SER A 245 2.79 -15.63 6.65
C SER A 245 1.67 -15.15 5.74
N LEU A 246 0.69 -14.51 6.33
CA LEU A 246 -0.45 -13.87 5.67
C LEU A 246 -0.44 -12.38 6.00
N SER A 247 -0.56 -11.54 4.99
CA SER A 247 -0.89 -10.12 5.18
C SER A 247 -2.11 -9.74 4.36
N ILE A 248 -2.98 -8.92 4.95
CA ILE A 248 -4.17 -8.39 4.30
C ILE A 248 -4.17 -6.88 4.54
N SER A 249 -4.24 -6.09 3.47
CA SER A 249 -4.39 -4.64 3.56
C SER A 249 -5.72 -4.20 2.96
N TYR A 250 -6.40 -3.28 3.64
CA TYR A 250 -7.52 -2.55 3.08
C TYR A 250 -6.95 -1.43 2.21
N GLU A 251 -7.18 -1.51 0.90
CA GLU A 251 -6.60 -0.59 -0.08
C GLU A 251 -7.49 0.63 -0.35
N GLY A 252 -8.70 0.65 0.20
CA GLY A 252 -9.77 1.59 -0.13
C GLY A 252 -10.64 1.10 -1.29
N PHE A 253 -11.68 1.86 -1.60
CA PHE A 253 -12.66 1.54 -2.66
C PHE A 253 -13.21 0.11 -2.57
N ASN A 254 -13.56 -0.31 -1.36
CA ASN A 254 -14.06 -1.66 -1.03
C ASN A 254 -13.15 -2.79 -1.56
N THR A 255 -11.87 -2.62 -1.48
CA THR A 255 -10.87 -3.58 -1.99
C THR A 255 -9.86 -3.93 -0.92
N ILE A 256 -9.54 -5.22 -0.82
CA ILE A 256 -8.44 -5.71 -0.02
C ILE A 256 -7.37 -6.34 -0.92
N LEU A 257 -6.11 -6.23 -0.49
CA LEU A 257 -4.98 -6.97 -1.05
C LEU A 257 -4.56 -8.06 -0.08
N ILE A 258 -4.55 -9.30 -0.55
CA ILE A 258 -4.12 -10.47 0.21
C ILE A 258 -2.77 -10.93 -0.34
N ASN A 259 -1.77 -11.04 0.53
CA ASN A 259 -0.49 -11.65 0.20
C ASN A 259 -0.17 -12.75 1.20
N MET A 260 0.31 -13.88 0.69
CA MET A 260 0.85 -14.97 1.51
C MET A 260 2.20 -15.42 0.96
N TYR A 261 3.05 -15.87 1.85
CA TYR A 261 4.33 -16.46 1.47
C TYR A 261 4.74 -17.54 2.47
N ARG A 262 5.38 -18.58 1.95
CA ARG A 262 5.96 -19.64 2.74
C ARG A 262 7.36 -19.22 3.18
N ASN A 263 7.61 -19.27 4.47
CA ASN A 263 8.92 -18.99 5.02
C ASN A 263 9.80 -20.24 4.93
N GLU A 264 11.09 -20.06 4.68
CA GLU A 264 12.05 -21.13 4.82
C GLU A 264 12.09 -21.62 6.28
N LYS A 265 12.06 -22.93 6.47
CA LYS A 265 12.35 -23.51 7.78
C LYS A 265 13.81 -23.19 8.06
N THR A 266 14.08 -22.21 8.92
CA THR A 266 15.43 -22.02 9.45
C THR A 266 15.79 -23.27 10.23
N GLY A 267 16.56 -24.17 9.58
CA GLY A 267 17.08 -25.36 10.26
C GLY A 267 17.93 -24.92 11.46
N ASN A 268 17.56 -25.41 12.63
CA ASN A 268 18.43 -25.44 13.80
C ASN A 268 19.53 -26.47 13.59
#